data_ec0f2927bb070d366b45ad1098d67d1c
#
_entry.id   ec0f2927bb070d366b45ad1098d67d1c
#
_cell.length_a   1.000
_cell.length_b   1.000
_cell.length_c   1.000
_cell.angle_alpha   90.00
_cell.angle_beta   90.00
_cell.angle_gamma   90.00
#
_symmetry.space_group_name_H-M   'P 1'
#
loop_
_entity.id
_entity.type
_entity.pdbx_description
1 polymer ?
#
loop_
_entity_poly.entity_id
_entity_poly.type
_entity_poly.pdbx_seq_one_letter_code
_entity_poly.pdbx_strand_id
1 'polypeptide(L)'
;MKRVKYLNNRDLLTQIHASKNTYCSYVQPEHARYDLIVTSLKKINASAIAQARKAKAKRLTQEAWESAKDSGLKKIKLVDYTVSPRKLDKTELIFRVMMFDHIPLDDDRKKNPKQTADHHSKVNFPPFQHYKFDSKGKLVCVGKSHWVGGMENGHFSCDHGKMTNTLALMYMKLCERYGTRSNWRGYTYNDEMQSQALMQLSQIGLQFDESKSDNPFAYYTAAITNSFTRILNIEKKNQAIRDDLLEYNNMMPSFTRQNENDVNSASYKTKMKNVHGDVHKVNKTTLAKLNKKLKKK
;
A
#
# COMPACT_ATOMS: atom_id res chain seq x y z
N MET A 1 -26.53 -7.34 -9.48
CA MET A 1 -25.32 -6.88 -8.76
C MET A 1 -25.69 -5.82 -7.74
N LYS A 2 -25.51 -6.07 -6.43
CA LYS A 2 -25.68 -5.03 -5.41
C LYS A 2 -24.65 -3.91 -5.67
N ARG A 3 -25.12 -2.68 -5.91
CA ARG A 3 -24.23 -1.51 -6.04
C ARG A 3 -23.47 -1.33 -4.73
N VAL A 4 -22.14 -1.56 -4.76
CA VAL A 4 -21.27 -1.24 -3.62
C VAL A 4 -21.28 0.28 -3.46
N LYS A 5 -22.08 0.79 -2.54
CA LYS A 5 -22.27 2.25 -2.32
C LYS A 5 -20.99 2.92 -1.80
N TYR A 6 -20.22 2.25 -0.97
CA TYR A 6 -19.00 2.78 -0.35
C TYR A 6 -17.90 1.70 -0.33
N LEU A 7 -16.67 2.10 -0.61
CA LEU A 7 -15.48 1.30 -0.41
C LEU A 7 -15.04 1.50 1.04
N ASN A 8 -15.06 0.45 1.84
CA ASN A 8 -14.54 0.46 3.20
C ASN A 8 -13.36 -0.49 3.36
N ASN A 9 -12.60 -0.33 4.44
CA ASN A 9 -11.43 -1.16 4.72
C ASN A 9 -11.78 -2.65 4.87
N ARG A 10 -12.94 -2.96 5.46
CA ARG A 10 -13.37 -4.35 5.68
C ARG A 10 -13.60 -5.07 4.36
N ASP A 11 -14.32 -4.45 3.42
CA ASP A 11 -14.61 -5.04 2.11
C ASP A 11 -13.34 -5.19 1.29
N LEU A 12 -12.44 -4.19 1.34
CA LEU A 12 -11.11 -4.26 0.71
C LEU A 12 -10.29 -5.42 1.28
N LEU A 13 -10.17 -5.55 2.60
CA LEU A 13 -9.45 -6.65 3.25
C LEU A 13 -10.04 -8.01 2.86
N THR A 14 -11.37 -8.15 2.84
CA THR A 14 -12.03 -9.38 2.42
C THR A 14 -11.65 -9.78 1.00
N GLN A 15 -11.61 -8.82 0.06
CA GLN A 15 -11.26 -9.09 -1.33
C GLN A 15 -9.75 -9.30 -1.53
N ILE A 16 -8.90 -8.64 -0.74
CA ILE A 16 -7.45 -8.91 -0.70
C ILE A 16 -7.21 -10.35 -0.24
N HIS A 17 -7.86 -10.78 0.85
CA HIS A 17 -7.74 -12.15 1.35
C HIS A 17 -8.25 -13.17 0.32
N ALA A 18 -9.40 -12.93 -0.30
CA ALA A 18 -9.94 -13.80 -1.34
C ALA A 18 -8.97 -13.92 -2.52
N SER A 19 -8.35 -12.82 -2.94
CA SER A 19 -7.35 -12.81 -4.01
C SER A 19 -6.05 -13.52 -3.60
N LYS A 20 -5.53 -13.27 -2.40
CA LYS A 20 -4.33 -13.97 -1.90
C LYS A 20 -4.55 -15.47 -1.74
N ASN A 21 -5.76 -15.89 -1.34
CA ASN A 21 -6.09 -17.29 -1.20
C ASN A 21 -6.02 -18.08 -2.51
N THR A 22 -6.17 -17.43 -3.68
CA THR A 22 -5.99 -18.09 -4.99
C THR A 22 -4.55 -18.58 -5.23
N TYR A 23 -3.59 -17.98 -4.53
CA TYR A 23 -2.16 -18.33 -4.59
C TYR A 23 -1.72 -19.28 -3.47
N CYS A 24 -2.66 -19.77 -2.68
CA CYS A 24 -2.37 -20.57 -1.49
C CYS A 24 -2.90 -21.99 -1.65
N SER A 25 -2.18 -22.94 -1.08
CA SER A 25 -2.65 -24.30 -0.90
C SER A 25 -2.97 -24.58 0.57
N TYR A 26 -4.10 -25.24 0.83
CA TYR A 26 -4.58 -25.56 2.17
C TYR A 26 -4.95 -27.03 2.24
N VAL A 27 -4.75 -27.66 3.40
CA VAL A 27 -5.17 -29.06 3.66
C VAL A 27 -6.71 -29.19 3.59
N GLN A 28 -7.42 -28.19 4.10
CA GLN A 28 -8.88 -28.09 4.04
C GLN A 28 -9.28 -26.65 3.71
N PRO A 29 -10.41 -26.43 3.01
CA PRO A 29 -10.86 -25.08 2.64
C PRO A 29 -11.05 -24.15 3.85
N GLU A 30 -11.43 -24.70 5.01
CA GLU A 30 -11.63 -23.95 6.25
C GLU A 30 -10.34 -23.32 6.78
N HIS A 31 -9.18 -23.93 6.46
CA HIS A 31 -7.87 -23.43 6.87
C HIS A 31 -7.42 -22.16 6.11
N ALA A 32 -8.18 -21.71 5.11
CA ALA A 32 -7.95 -20.45 4.43
C ALA A 32 -8.19 -19.23 5.34
N ARG A 33 -9.04 -19.38 6.36
CA ARG A 33 -9.34 -18.34 7.35
C ARG A 33 -8.38 -18.45 8.52
N TYR A 34 -7.93 -17.31 9.04
CA TYR A 34 -7.06 -17.25 10.20
C TYR A 34 -7.65 -16.37 11.30
N ASP A 35 -7.20 -16.59 12.54
CA ASP A 35 -7.70 -15.92 13.73
C ASP A 35 -6.73 -14.87 14.27
N LEU A 36 -5.42 -15.08 14.05
CA LEU A 36 -4.38 -14.15 14.47
C LEU A 36 -3.18 -14.20 13.51
N ILE A 37 -2.58 -13.04 13.25
CA ILE A 37 -1.32 -12.91 12.52
C ILE A 37 -0.19 -12.82 13.53
N VAL A 38 0.87 -13.61 13.33
CA VAL A 38 2.09 -13.59 14.15
C VAL A 38 3.33 -13.56 13.25
N THR A 39 4.39 -12.93 13.72
CA THR A 39 5.63 -12.79 12.93
C THR A 39 6.58 -13.98 13.07
N SER A 40 6.35 -14.89 14.01
CA SER A 40 7.15 -16.10 14.17
C SER A 40 6.40 -17.15 15.00
N LEU A 41 6.74 -18.44 14.82
CA LEU A 41 6.16 -19.56 15.59
C LEU A 41 6.37 -19.39 17.11
N LYS A 42 7.52 -18.83 17.53
CA LYS A 42 7.84 -18.61 18.95
C LYS A 42 6.88 -17.62 19.65
N LYS A 43 6.19 -16.78 18.88
CA LYS A 43 5.22 -15.81 19.41
C LYS A 43 3.82 -16.39 19.65
N ILE A 44 3.59 -17.65 19.31
CA ILE A 44 2.35 -18.36 19.63
C ILE A 44 2.38 -18.81 21.10
N ASN A 45 2.17 -17.86 21.98
CA ASN A 45 2.13 -18.04 23.44
C ASN A 45 0.68 -18.01 23.97
N ALA A 46 0.51 -18.17 25.29
CA ALA A 46 -0.82 -18.13 25.92
C ALA A 46 -1.60 -16.84 25.64
N SER A 47 -0.90 -15.69 25.56
CA SER A 47 -1.52 -14.40 25.21
C SER A 47 -2.02 -14.39 23.77
N ALA A 48 -1.22 -14.90 22.82
CA ALA A 48 -1.62 -15.03 21.42
C ALA A 48 -2.83 -15.96 21.24
N ILE A 49 -2.86 -17.09 21.98
CA ILE A 49 -4.00 -18.00 21.99
C ILE A 49 -5.26 -17.30 22.52
N ALA A 50 -5.15 -16.52 23.60
CA ALA A 50 -6.28 -15.76 24.14
C ALA A 50 -6.79 -14.68 23.16
N GLN A 51 -5.90 -14.00 22.45
CA GLN A 51 -6.24 -13.04 21.41
C GLN A 51 -6.92 -13.73 20.21
N ALA A 52 -6.38 -14.85 19.73
CA ALA A 52 -6.96 -15.64 18.64
C ALA A 52 -8.37 -16.13 18.99
N ARG A 53 -8.60 -16.62 20.22
CA ARG A 53 -9.94 -16.99 20.72
C ARG A 53 -10.92 -15.83 20.67
N LYS A 54 -10.50 -14.62 21.11
CA LYS A 54 -11.32 -13.40 21.06
C LYS A 54 -11.65 -13.02 19.61
N ALA A 55 -10.67 -13.06 18.73
CA ALA A 55 -10.84 -12.75 17.32
C ALA A 55 -11.79 -13.73 16.62
N LYS A 56 -11.61 -15.04 16.85
CA LYS A 56 -12.50 -16.08 16.32
C LYS A 56 -13.92 -15.93 16.86
N ALA A 57 -14.10 -15.74 18.17
CA ALA A 57 -15.41 -15.52 18.77
C ALA A 57 -16.14 -14.31 18.17
N LYS A 58 -15.43 -13.18 17.98
CA LYS A 58 -15.98 -12.00 17.33
C LYS A 58 -16.40 -12.27 15.89
N ARG A 59 -15.58 -13.00 15.13
CA ARG A 59 -15.89 -13.39 13.75
C ARG A 59 -17.13 -14.26 13.69
N LEU A 60 -17.20 -15.33 14.49
CA LEU A 60 -18.35 -16.24 14.53
C LEU A 60 -19.65 -15.53 14.97
N THR A 61 -19.56 -14.63 15.95
CA THR A 61 -20.67 -13.79 16.37
C THR A 61 -21.19 -12.95 15.20
N GLN A 62 -20.29 -12.33 14.44
CA GLN A 62 -20.63 -11.49 13.30
C GLN A 62 -21.26 -12.31 12.16
N GLU A 63 -20.68 -13.46 11.85
CA GLU A 63 -21.19 -14.38 10.81
C GLU A 63 -22.58 -14.92 11.16
N ALA A 64 -22.81 -15.31 12.41
CA ALA A 64 -24.10 -15.77 12.88
C ALA A 64 -25.16 -14.66 12.80
N TRP A 65 -24.81 -13.43 13.19
CA TRP A 65 -25.71 -12.28 13.09
C TRP A 65 -26.02 -11.90 11.65
N GLU A 66 -25.02 -11.91 10.75
CA GLU A 66 -25.21 -11.63 9.31
C GLU A 66 -26.10 -12.70 8.66
N SER A 67 -25.89 -13.98 8.96
CA SER A 67 -26.74 -15.09 8.48
C SER A 67 -28.18 -14.97 8.95
N ALA A 68 -28.39 -14.60 10.22
CA ALA A 68 -29.73 -14.37 10.76
C ALA A 68 -30.43 -13.16 10.10
N LYS A 69 -29.66 -12.10 9.76
CA LYS A 69 -30.17 -10.95 9.02
C LYS A 69 -30.56 -11.29 7.59
N ASP A 70 -29.75 -12.09 6.91
CA ASP A 70 -30.02 -12.55 5.53
C ASP A 70 -31.23 -13.50 5.47
N SER A 71 -31.52 -14.23 6.56
CA SER A 71 -32.72 -15.08 6.73
C SER A 71 -34.01 -14.25 6.94
N GLY A 72 -33.93 -12.91 6.90
CA GLY A 72 -35.11 -12.04 6.96
C GLY A 72 -35.67 -11.78 8.36
N LEU A 73 -34.98 -12.20 9.42
CA LEU A 73 -35.38 -11.92 10.80
C LEU A 73 -35.29 -10.40 11.08
N LYS A 74 -36.38 -9.79 11.51
CA LYS A 74 -36.43 -8.36 11.87
C LYS A 74 -36.11 -8.17 13.36
N LYS A 75 -35.37 -7.10 13.70
CA LYS A 75 -35.01 -6.71 15.09
C LYS A 75 -34.03 -7.66 15.81
N ILE A 76 -32.99 -8.12 15.11
CA ILE A 76 -31.94 -8.99 15.66
C ILE A 76 -30.88 -8.15 16.36
N LYS A 77 -30.57 -8.45 17.62
CA LYS A 77 -29.47 -7.84 18.36
C LYS A 77 -28.22 -8.69 18.24
N LEU A 78 -27.04 -8.05 18.07
CA LEU A 78 -25.77 -8.75 17.99
C LEU A 78 -25.46 -9.57 19.26
N VAL A 79 -25.98 -9.10 20.41
CA VAL A 79 -25.77 -9.73 21.73
C VAL A 79 -26.33 -11.15 21.78
N ASP A 80 -27.45 -11.42 21.07
CA ASP A 80 -28.13 -12.71 21.08
C ASP A 80 -27.30 -13.83 20.40
N TYR A 81 -26.32 -13.45 19.59
CA TYR A 81 -25.45 -14.36 18.84
C TYR A 81 -24.01 -14.41 19.38
N THR A 82 -23.77 -13.83 20.57
CA THR A 82 -22.40 -13.71 21.12
C THR A 82 -21.82 -15.09 21.47
N VAL A 83 -20.73 -15.44 20.81
CA VAL A 83 -19.94 -16.63 21.09
C VAL A 83 -18.92 -16.34 22.19
N SER A 84 -18.90 -17.15 23.26
CA SER A 84 -17.91 -17.00 24.33
C SER A 84 -16.52 -17.48 23.89
N PRO A 85 -15.46 -16.65 24.01
CA PRO A 85 -14.10 -17.08 23.67
C PRO A 85 -13.58 -18.30 24.47
N ARG A 86 -14.13 -18.54 25.65
CA ARG A 86 -13.73 -19.66 26.53
C ARG A 86 -14.20 -21.02 26.01
N LYS A 87 -15.26 -21.05 25.19
CA LYS A 87 -15.81 -22.30 24.60
C LYS A 87 -15.01 -22.78 23.38
N LEU A 88 -14.09 -21.96 22.85
CA LEU A 88 -13.30 -22.31 21.66
C LEU A 88 -12.06 -23.10 22.05
N ASP A 89 -11.88 -24.27 21.45
CA ASP A 89 -10.71 -25.10 21.66
C ASP A 89 -9.45 -24.54 20.97
N LYS A 90 -8.27 -24.89 21.51
CA LYS A 90 -6.99 -24.53 20.90
C LYS A 90 -6.83 -25.13 19.50
N THR A 91 -7.35 -26.34 19.32
CA THR A 91 -7.27 -27.10 18.06
C THR A 91 -8.06 -26.47 16.92
N GLU A 92 -8.99 -25.58 17.22
CA GLU A 92 -9.78 -24.89 16.21
C GLU A 92 -9.15 -23.58 15.74
N LEU A 93 -8.11 -23.09 16.44
CA LEU A 93 -7.48 -21.81 16.15
C LEU A 93 -6.47 -21.95 15.02
N ILE A 94 -6.52 -21.00 14.07
CA ILE A 94 -5.62 -20.93 12.94
C ILE A 94 -4.77 -19.66 13.05
N PHE A 95 -3.46 -19.85 13.07
CA PHE A 95 -2.48 -18.78 13.16
C PHE A 95 -1.82 -18.56 11.79
N ARG A 96 -1.85 -17.34 11.28
CA ARG A 96 -1.06 -16.94 10.12
C ARG A 96 0.31 -16.48 10.59
N VAL A 97 1.34 -17.20 10.19
CA VAL A 97 2.74 -16.89 10.52
C VAL A 97 3.42 -16.29 9.31
N MET A 98 3.93 -15.06 9.45
CA MET A 98 4.65 -14.37 8.38
C MET A 98 6.09 -14.90 8.33
N MET A 99 6.40 -15.75 7.32
CA MET A 99 7.70 -16.41 7.19
C MET A 99 8.01 -16.74 5.72
N PHE A 100 9.30 -16.90 5.44
CA PHE A 100 9.84 -17.14 4.10
C PHE A 100 10.37 -18.56 3.91
N ASP A 101 10.31 -19.44 4.93
CA ASP A 101 10.98 -20.74 4.96
C ASP A 101 10.60 -21.69 3.80
N HIS A 102 9.41 -21.51 3.21
CA HIS A 102 8.91 -22.30 2.08
C HIS A 102 9.16 -21.63 0.71
N ILE A 103 9.75 -20.44 0.70
CA ILE A 103 10.09 -19.73 -0.53
C ILE A 103 11.52 -20.12 -0.92
N PRO A 104 11.77 -20.56 -2.16
CA PRO A 104 13.11 -20.91 -2.61
C PRO A 104 14.02 -19.68 -2.62
N LEU A 105 15.28 -19.89 -2.35
CA LEU A 105 16.33 -18.88 -2.50
C LEU A 105 16.59 -18.65 -3.98
N ASP A 106 16.93 -17.42 -4.32
CA ASP A 106 17.27 -16.99 -5.68
C ASP A 106 18.70 -16.44 -5.66
N ASP A 107 19.63 -17.22 -6.16
CA ASP A 107 21.06 -16.94 -6.12
C ASP A 107 21.44 -15.71 -6.97
N ASP A 108 20.62 -15.37 -7.98
CA ASP A 108 20.83 -14.20 -8.84
C ASP A 108 20.34 -12.88 -8.20
N ARG A 109 19.69 -12.96 -7.06
CA ARG A 109 19.11 -11.80 -6.38
C ARG A 109 20.14 -11.11 -5.48
N LYS A 110 20.52 -9.87 -5.83
CA LYS A 110 21.32 -8.89 -5.07
C LYS A 110 22.61 -9.41 -4.39
N LYS A 111 23.73 -8.93 -4.85
CA LYS A 111 25.05 -9.19 -4.25
C LYS A 111 25.19 -8.71 -2.78
N ASN A 112 24.39 -7.71 -2.34
CA ASN A 112 24.42 -7.17 -0.97
C ASN A 112 22.98 -6.95 -0.47
N PRO A 113 22.27 -7.97 -0.03
CA PRO A 113 20.91 -7.85 0.49
C PRO A 113 20.89 -7.15 1.83
N LYS A 114 19.93 -6.24 2.01
CA LYS A 114 19.71 -5.53 3.27
C LYS A 114 18.80 -6.30 4.24
N GLN A 115 17.97 -7.19 3.72
CA GLN A 115 17.00 -7.97 4.50
C GLN A 115 17.00 -9.43 4.05
N THR A 116 16.61 -10.33 4.93
CA THR A 116 16.48 -11.77 4.63
C THR A 116 15.55 -12.02 3.43
N ALA A 117 14.49 -11.24 3.29
CA ALA A 117 13.57 -11.30 2.15
C ALA A 117 14.24 -11.02 0.79
N ASP A 118 15.38 -10.34 0.77
CA ASP A 118 16.11 -10.00 -0.46
C ASP A 118 16.84 -11.21 -1.07
N HIS A 119 16.98 -12.31 -0.34
CA HIS A 119 17.55 -13.56 -0.81
C HIS A 119 16.53 -14.53 -1.42
N HIS A 120 15.23 -14.28 -1.17
CA HIS A 120 14.17 -15.17 -1.64
C HIS A 120 13.67 -14.78 -3.03
N SER A 121 13.12 -15.74 -3.76
CA SER A 121 12.47 -15.50 -5.04
C SER A 121 11.41 -14.39 -4.95
N LYS A 122 11.19 -13.71 -6.07
CA LYS A 122 10.18 -12.65 -6.13
C LYS A 122 8.79 -13.23 -5.85
N VAL A 123 8.07 -12.59 -4.94
CA VAL A 123 6.72 -12.98 -4.51
C VAL A 123 5.70 -11.87 -4.77
N ASN A 124 4.43 -12.25 -4.97
CA ASN A 124 3.34 -11.30 -5.27
C ASN A 124 2.87 -10.53 -4.04
N PHE A 125 3.03 -11.11 -2.85
CA PHE A 125 2.67 -10.52 -1.56
C PHE A 125 3.53 -11.12 -0.45
N PRO A 126 3.57 -10.52 0.77
CA PRO A 126 4.32 -11.06 1.90
C PRO A 126 3.94 -12.50 2.20
N PRO A 127 4.89 -13.46 2.14
CA PRO A 127 4.60 -14.87 2.31
C PRO A 127 4.18 -15.20 3.73
N PHE A 128 3.33 -16.21 3.84
CA PHE A 128 2.85 -16.71 5.12
C PHE A 128 2.58 -18.20 5.07
N GLN A 129 2.54 -18.81 6.25
CA GLN A 129 2.04 -20.16 6.46
C GLN A 129 0.95 -20.15 7.52
N HIS A 130 -0.04 -21.04 7.38
CA HIS A 130 -1.07 -21.26 8.38
C HIS A 130 -0.72 -22.44 9.27
N TYR A 131 -0.83 -22.24 10.57
CA TYR A 131 -0.58 -23.27 11.58
C TYR A 131 -1.80 -23.48 12.46
N LYS A 132 -2.02 -24.72 12.84
CA LYS A 132 -3.08 -25.17 13.73
C LYS A 132 -2.49 -26.09 14.80
N PHE A 133 -3.06 -26.12 15.99
CA PHE A 133 -2.71 -27.12 17.00
C PHE A 133 -3.37 -28.46 16.66
N ASP A 134 -2.59 -29.52 16.69
CA ASP A 134 -3.10 -30.90 16.65
C ASP A 134 -3.66 -31.33 18.00
N SER A 135 -4.38 -32.47 18.05
CA SER A 135 -4.90 -33.09 19.28
C SER A 135 -3.82 -33.33 20.34
N LYS A 136 -2.56 -33.52 19.93
CA LYS A 136 -1.37 -33.65 20.81
C LYS A 136 -0.78 -32.31 21.28
N GLY A 137 -1.37 -31.16 20.89
CA GLY A 137 -0.87 -29.84 21.23
C GLY A 137 0.37 -29.39 20.44
N LYS A 138 0.74 -30.09 19.36
CA LYS A 138 1.83 -29.70 18.44
C LYS A 138 1.30 -28.79 17.35
N LEU A 139 2.10 -27.81 16.91
CA LEU A 139 1.76 -26.96 15.76
C LEU A 139 2.04 -27.70 14.46
N VAL A 140 1.02 -27.79 13.61
CA VAL A 140 1.08 -28.41 12.28
C VAL A 140 0.78 -27.35 11.23
N CYS A 141 1.56 -27.35 10.13
CA CYS A 141 1.31 -26.50 8.99
C CYS A 141 0.10 -27.01 8.19
N VAL A 142 -0.91 -26.17 8.02
CA VAL A 142 -2.16 -26.49 7.33
C VAL A 142 -2.42 -25.65 6.08
N GLY A 143 -1.51 -24.72 5.77
CA GLY A 143 -1.59 -23.90 4.56
C GLY A 143 -0.30 -23.17 4.27
N LYS A 144 0.04 -23.02 3.00
CA LYS A 144 1.20 -22.29 2.50
C LYS A 144 0.78 -21.33 1.40
N SER A 145 1.29 -20.12 1.44
CA SER A 145 1.15 -19.13 0.36
C SER A 145 2.13 -19.42 -0.78
N HIS A 146 1.82 -19.00 -2.01
CA HIS A 146 2.63 -19.22 -3.20
C HIS A 146 2.99 -20.72 -3.39
N TRP A 147 2.01 -21.59 -3.15
CA TRP A 147 2.20 -23.03 -3.14
C TRP A 147 1.12 -23.76 -3.91
N VAL A 148 1.52 -24.70 -4.73
CA VAL A 148 0.62 -25.56 -5.51
C VAL A 148 0.85 -27.03 -5.13
N GLY A 149 -0.24 -27.73 -4.88
CA GLY A 149 -0.20 -29.14 -4.50
C GLY A 149 -0.28 -29.39 -3.00
N GLY A 150 0.10 -30.58 -2.55
CA GLY A 150 0.07 -30.97 -1.13
C GLY A 150 1.09 -30.24 -0.29
N MET A 151 0.90 -30.25 1.05
CA MET A 151 1.80 -29.54 1.97
C MET A 151 3.24 -30.08 1.94
N GLU A 152 3.44 -31.36 1.64
CA GLU A 152 4.77 -32.00 1.58
C GLU A 152 5.26 -32.15 0.14
N ASN A 153 4.39 -32.53 -0.80
CA ASN A 153 4.74 -32.85 -2.19
C ASN A 153 4.38 -31.73 -3.18
N GLY A 154 4.06 -30.54 -2.70
CA GLY A 154 3.79 -29.39 -3.54
C GLY A 154 5.06 -28.63 -3.92
N HIS A 155 4.90 -27.60 -4.75
CA HIS A 155 5.99 -26.73 -5.20
C HIS A 155 5.60 -25.25 -5.11
N PHE A 156 6.65 -24.42 -5.06
CA PHE A 156 6.49 -22.96 -5.11
C PHE A 156 6.01 -22.50 -6.49
N SER A 157 5.03 -21.59 -6.52
CA SER A 157 4.55 -20.95 -7.74
C SER A 157 3.96 -19.57 -7.44
N CYS A 158 4.27 -18.58 -8.29
CA CYS A 158 3.72 -17.22 -8.22
C CYS A 158 2.65 -16.95 -9.29
N ASP A 159 2.47 -17.84 -10.28
CA ASP A 159 1.70 -17.55 -11.49
C ASP A 159 0.32 -18.22 -11.52
N HIS A 160 0.07 -19.19 -10.64
CA HIS A 160 -1.17 -19.98 -10.65
C HIS A 160 -2.40 -19.23 -10.13
N GLY A 161 -2.20 -18.20 -9.29
CA GLY A 161 -3.28 -17.43 -8.69
C GLY A 161 -3.65 -16.19 -9.50
N LYS A 162 -4.77 -15.60 -9.15
CA LYS A 162 -5.27 -14.38 -9.79
C LYS A 162 -5.99 -13.47 -8.81
N MET A 163 -5.96 -12.18 -9.13
CA MET A 163 -6.77 -11.19 -8.42
C MET A 163 -8.26 -11.40 -8.72
N THR A 164 -9.12 -11.26 -7.72
CA THR A 164 -10.57 -11.34 -7.91
C THR A 164 -11.10 -10.15 -8.74
N ASN A 165 -12.09 -10.41 -9.60
CA ASN A 165 -12.73 -9.36 -10.40
C ASN A 165 -13.31 -8.23 -9.52
N THR A 166 -13.81 -8.60 -8.33
CA THR A 166 -14.36 -7.62 -7.38
C THR A 166 -13.27 -6.67 -6.86
N LEU A 167 -12.06 -7.18 -6.56
CA LEU A 167 -10.93 -6.35 -6.15
C LEU A 167 -10.47 -5.43 -7.29
N ALA A 168 -10.41 -5.94 -8.51
CA ALA A 168 -10.09 -5.12 -9.69
C ALA A 168 -11.08 -3.97 -9.89
N LEU A 169 -12.39 -4.23 -9.77
CA LEU A 169 -13.43 -3.20 -9.82
C LEU A 169 -13.31 -2.19 -8.67
N MET A 170 -12.88 -2.62 -7.47
CA MET A 170 -12.62 -1.72 -6.37
C MET A 170 -11.44 -0.79 -6.66
N TYR A 171 -10.36 -1.29 -7.28
CA TYR A 171 -9.23 -0.47 -7.70
C TYR A 171 -9.62 0.57 -8.77
N MET A 172 -10.39 0.17 -9.77
CA MET A 172 -10.94 1.10 -10.77
C MET A 172 -11.70 2.24 -10.11
N LYS A 173 -12.63 1.93 -9.19
CA LYS A 173 -13.40 2.93 -8.46
C LYS A 173 -12.56 3.82 -7.55
N LEU A 174 -11.49 3.29 -6.97
CA LEU A 174 -10.56 4.10 -6.17
C LEU A 174 -9.84 5.12 -7.04
N CYS A 175 -9.31 4.71 -8.20
CA CYS A 175 -8.61 5.59 -9.15
C CYS A 175 -9.55 6.66 -9.70
N GLU A 176 -10.75 6.27 -10.15
CA GLU A 176 -11.79 7.18 -10.64
C GLU A 176 -12.16 8.25 -9.60
N ARG A 177 -12.52 7.82 -8.38
CA ARG A 177 -12.86 8.76 -7.30
C ARG A 177 -11.70 9.64 -6.88
N TYR A 178 -10.48 9.15 -6.99
CA TYR A 178 -9.30 9.94 -6.70
C TYR A 178 -9.09 11.03 -7.75
N GLY A 179 -9.29 10.71 -9.02
CA GLY A 179 -9.20 11.65 -10.15
C GLY A 179 -10.23 12.78 -10.11
N THR A 180 -11.39 12.56 -9.48
CA THR A 180 -12.44 13.61 -9.34
C THR A 180 -12.16 14.63 -8.24
N ARG A 181 -11.10 14.46 -7.43
CA ARG A 181 -10.73 15.44 -6.39
C ARG A 181 -10.37 16.79 -7.01
N SER A 182 -10.64 17.86 -6.27
CA SER A 182 -10.44 19.25 -6.73
C SER A 182 -9.03 19.54 -7.25
N ASN A 183 -8.02 18.93 -6.65
CA ASN A 183 -6.61 19.10 -7.03
C ASN A 183 -6.19 18.30 -8.29
N TRP A 184 -7.03 17.41 -8.80
CA TRP A 184 -6.70 16.55 -9.94
C TRP A 184 -7.64 16.72 -11.14
N ARG A 185 -8.93 17.01 -10.90
CA ARG A 185 -9.97 17.05 -11.94
C ARG A 185 -9.75 18.08 -13.06
N GLY A 186 -8.88 19.07 -12.86
CA GLY A 186 -8.61 20.12 -13.83
C GLY A 186 -7.55 19.81 -14.86
N TYR A 187 -6.85 18.67 -14.73
CA TYR A 187 -5.80 18.28 -15.67
C TYR A 187 -6.38 17.56 -16.90
N THR A 188 -5.95 17.94 -18.10
CA THR A 188 -6.37 17.32 -19.37
C THR A 188 -5.93 15.86 -19.49
N TYR A 189 -4.86 15.47 -18.82
CA TYR A 189 -4.31 14.12 -18.77
C TYR A 189 -4.73 13.33 -17.51
N ASN A 190 -5.88 13.68 -16.92
CA ASN A 190 -6.43 13.01 -15.74
C ASN A 190 -6.69 11.50 -15.99
N ASP A 191 -7.18 11.15 -17.18
CA ASP A 191 -7.45 9.76 -17.54
C ASP A 191 -6.16 8.93 -17.63
N GLU A 192 -5.06 9.54 -18.08
CA GLU A 192 -3.75 8.91 -18.08
C GLU A 192 -3.24 8.70 -16.64
N MET A 193 -3.43 9.70 -15.76
CA MET A 193 -3.12 9.55 -14.33
C MET A 193 -3.88 8.38 -13.70
N GLN A 194 -5.20 8.24 -13.99
CA GLN A 194 -6.03 7.14 -13.49
C GLN A 194 -5.57 5.79 -14.04
N SER A 195 -5.28 5.71 -15.33
CA SER A 195 -4.81 4.50 -16.01
C SER A 195 -3.47 4.03 -15.44
N GLN A 196 -2.52 4.94 -15.24
CA GLN A 196 -1.22 4.64 -14.63
C GLN A 196 -1.37 4.19 -13.17
N ALA A 197 -2.27 4.82 -12.40
CA ALA A 197 -2.55 4.41 -11.03
C ALA A 197 -3.19 3.01 -10.97
N LEU A 198 -4.09 2.69 -11.89
CA LEU A 198 -4.70 1.36 -11.98
C LEU A 198 -3.64 0.30 -12.32
N MET A 199 -2.75 0.59 -13.26
CA MET A 199 -1.62 -0.28 -13.60
C MET A 199 -0.72 -0.50 -12.38
N GLN A 200 -0.40 0.55 -11.63
CA GLN A 200 0.38 0.46 -10.41
C GLN A 200 -0.33 -0.42 -9.36
N LEU A 201 -1.63 -0.22 -9.13
CA LEU A 201 -2.40 -1.02 -8.18
C LEU A 201 -2.50 -2.49 -8.59
N SER A 202 -2.56 -2.81 -9.88
CA SER A 202 -2.56 -4.21 -10.35
C SER A 202 -1.26 -4.93 -9.98
N GLN A 203 -0.14 -4.21 -9.96
CA GLN A 203 1.18 -4.77 -9.64
C GLN A 203 1.44 -4.88 -8.13
N ILE A 204 1.04 -3.85 -7.36
CA ILE A 204 1.39 -3.77 -5.93
C ILE A 204 0.21 -4.01 -4.99
N GLY A 205 -1.01 -4.13 -5.51
CA GLY A 205 -2.22 -4.19 -4.68
C GLY A 205 -2.24 -5.37 -3.71
N LEU A 206 -1.73 -6.52 -4.11
CA LEU A 206 -1.62 -7.68 -3.24
C LEU A 206 -0.44 -7.60 -2.25
N GLN A 207 0.51 -6.68 -2.46
CA GLN A 207 1.66 -6.49 -1.55
C GLN A 207 1.29 -5.83 -0.22
N PHE A 208 0.03 -5.45 -0.03
CA PHE A 208 -0.45 -4.96 1.25
C PHE A 208 -0.16 -5.98 2.36
N ASP A 209 0.50 -5.53 3.44
CA ASP A 209 0.91 -6.38 4.57
C ASP A 209 -0.04 -6.19 5.75
N GLU A 210 -0.93 -7.17 5.94
CA GLU A 210 -1.92 -7.17 7.02
C GLU A 210 -1.28 -7.32 8.41
N SER A 211 -0.02 -7.74 8.48
CA SER A 211 0.70 -7.81 9.77
C SER A 211 1.12 -6.44 10.31
N LYS A 212 1.19 -5.43 9.43
CA LYS A 212 1.63 -4.07 9.76
C LYS A 212 0.48 -3.08 9.88
N SER A 213 -0.62 -3.30 9.16
CA SER A 213 -1.74 -2.34 9.12
C SER A 213 -3.05 -3.02 8.77
N ASP A 214 -4.14 -2.51 9.37
CA ASP A 214 -5.52 -2.89 9.06
C ASP A 214 -6.18 -1.91 8.06
N ASN A 215 -5.42 -0.95 7.52
CA ASN A 215 -5.95 0.12 6.67
C ASN A 215 -5.43 0.03 5.22
N PRO A 216 -5.97 -0.87 4.38
CA PRO A 216 -5.59 -0.97 2.97
C PRO A 216 -5.97 0.29 2.17
N PHE A 217 -7.01 1.01 2.57
CA PHE A 217 -7.43 2.23 1.89
C PHE A 217 -6.32 3.30 1.91
N ALA A 218 -5.65 3.50 3.06
CA ALA A 218 -4.53 4.43 3.16
C ALA A 218 -3.36 4.00 2.27
N TYR A 219 -3.04 2.69 2.25
CA TYR A 219 -1.98 2.14 1.40
C TYR A 219 -2.25 2.40 -0.08
N TYR A 220 -3.46 2.10 -0.56
CA TYR A 220 -3.83 2.32 -1.96
C TYR A 220 -3.91 3.80 -2.32
N THR A 221 -4.44 4.64 -1.42
CA THR A 221 -4.48 6.08 -1.65
C THR A 221 -3.08 6.67 -1.79
N ALA A 222 -2.11 6.22 -1.00
CA ALA A 222 -0.72 6.65 -1.13
C ALA A 222 -0.12 6.20 -2.48
N ALA A 223 -0.38 4.95 -2.92
CA ALA A 223 0.08 4.45 -4.21
C ALA A 223 -0.51 5.24 -5.38
N ILE A 224 -1.82 5.56 -5.34
CA ILE A 224 -2.49 6.38 -6.35
C ILE A 224 -1.89 7.79 -6.37
N THR A 225 -1.67 8.42 -5.20
CA THR A 225 -1.05 9.75 -5.09
C THR A 225 0.31 9.77 -5.77
N ASN A 226 1.15 8.77 -5.49
CA ASN A 226 2.47 8.67 -6.09
C ASN A 226 2.42 8.51 -7.61
N SER A 227 1.47 7.72 -8.12
CA SER A 227 1.25 7.53 -9.56
C SER A 227 0.81 8.82 -10.23
N PHE A 228 -0.17 9.52 -9.66
CA PHE A 228 -0.65 10.81 -10.16
C PHE A 228 0.44 11.86 -10.18
N THR A 229 1.20 11.98 -9.09
CA THR A 229 2.35 12.91 -9.00
C THR A 229 3.43 12.58 -10.03
N ARG A 230 3.68 11.29 -10.30
CA ARG A 230 4.63 10.85 -11.33
C ARG A 230 4.22 11.35 -12.71
N ILE A 231 2.97 11.15 -13.13
CA ILE A 231 2.47 11.63 -14.43
C ILE A 231 2.51 13.16 -14.49
N LEU A 232 2.06 13.84 -13.43
CA LEU A 232 2.14 15.30 -13.34
C LEU A 232 3.59 15.81 -13.58
N ASN A 233 4.57 15.17 -12.97
CA ASN A 233 5.97 15.58 -13.13
C ASN A 233 6.49 15.30 -14.55
N ILE A 234 6.06 14.19 -15.18
CA ILE A 234 6.39 13.89 -16.57
C ILE A 234 5.81 14.96 -17.48
N GLU A 235 4.52 15.29 -17.32
CA GLU A 235 3.85 16.29 -18.17
C GLU A 235 4.41 17.70 -17.96
N LYS A 236 4.76 18.09 -16.73
CA LYS A 236 5.46 19.36 -16.49
C LYS A 236 6.81 19.40 -17.19
N LYS A 237 7.56 18.29 -17.19
CA LYS A 237 8.83 18.20 -17.90
C LYS A 237 8.63 18.29 -19.43
N ASN A 238 7.63 17.60 -19.95
CA ASN A 238 7.28 17.66 -21.36
C ASN A 238 6.86 19.08 -21.78
N GLN A 239 6.08 19.78 -20.94
CA GLN A 239 5.71 21.18 -21.17
C GLN A 239 6.96 22.08 -21.19
N ALA A 240 7.87 21.94 -20.24
CA ALA A 240 9.10 22.72 -20.20
C ALA A 240 9.95 22.50 -21.47
N ILE A 241 10.08 21.25 -21.95
CA ILE A 241 10.81 20.95 -23.21
C ILE A 241 10.11 21.61 -24.41
N ARG A 242 8.77 21.55 -24.48
CA ARG A 242 8.01 22.22 -25.56
C ARG A 242 8.23 23.74 -25.51
N ASP A 243 8.19 24.34 -24.35
CA ASP A 243 8.40 25.79 -24.15
C ASP A 243 9.82 26.20 -24.56
N ASP A 244 10.84 25.43 -24.17
CA ASP A 244 12.23 25.66 -24.58
C ASP A 244 12.41 25.59 -26.13
N LEU A 245 11.74 24.63 -26.77
CA LEU A 245 11.75 24.51 -28.24
C LEU A 245 11.02 25.66 -28.94
N LEU A 246 9.91 26.16 -28.37
CA LEU A 246 9.20 27.33 -28.90
C LEU A 246 10.07 28.58 -28.79
N GLU A 247 10.69 28.83 -27.64
CA GLU A 247 11.60 29.93 -27.42
C GLU A 247 12.81 29.86 -28.36
N TYR A 248 13.39 28.68 -28.59
CA TYR A 248 14.50 28.46 -29.52
C TYR A 248 14.12 28.82 -30.98
N ASN A 249 12.87 28.56 -31.36
CA ASN A 249 12.36 28.93 -32.71
C ASN A 249 11.78 30.34 -32.76
N ASN A 250 12.02 31.20 -31.79
CA ASN A 250 11.47 32.54 -31.68
C ASN A 250 9.92 32.58 -31.68
N MET A 251 9.28 31.54 -31.17
CA MET A 251 7.84 31.45 -30.97
C MET A 251 7.50 31.71 -29.51
N MET A 252 6.28 32.15 -29.22
CA MET A 252 5.85 32.40 -27.86
C MET A 252 5.65 31.09 -27.10
N PRO A 253 6.26 30.92 -25.90
CA PRO A 253 6.04 29.76 -25.05
C PRO A 253 4.65 29.77 -24.40
N SER A 254 4.32 28.73 -23.62
CA SER A 254 3.06 28.63 -22.91
C SER A 254 2.86 29.80 -21.95
N PHE A 255 1.59 30.12 -21.68
CA PHE A 255 1.23 31.22 -20.74
C PHE A 255 1.85 31.01 -19.34
N THR A 256 1.98 29.79 -18.87
CA THR A 256 2.65 29.46 -17.61
C THR A 256 4.12 29.91 -17.63
N ARG A 257 4.83 29.61 -18.71
CA ARG A 257 6.25 29.99 -18.88
C ARG A 257 6.40 31.50 -19.01
N GLN A 258 5.51 32.20 -19.72
CA GLN A 258 5.50 33.63 -19.82
C GLN A 258 5.34 34.29 -18.44
N ASN A 259 4.37 33.82 -17.63
CA ASN A 259 4.21 34.34 -16.26
C ASN A 259 5.42 34.08 -15.37
N GLU A 260 6.05 32.90 -15.46
CA GLU A 260 7.26 32.58 -14.72
C GLU A 260 8.42 33.51 -15.10
N ASN A 261 8.59 33.78 -16.41
CA ASN A 261 9.59 34.72 -16.91
C ASN A 261 9.33 36.14 -16.41
N ASP A 262 8.08 36.61 -16.38
CA ASP A 262 7.69 37.91 -15.88
C ASP A 262 7.95 38.06 -14.37
N VAL A 263 7.56 37.03 -13.58
CA VAL A 263 7.81 36.98 -12.13
C VAL A 263 9.31 36.94 -11.84
N ASN A 264 10.08 36.15 -12.56
CA ASN A 264 11.54 36.08 -12.41
C ASN A 264 12.21 37.38 -12.80
N SER A 265 11.76 38.03 -13.88
CA SER A 265 12.23 39.35 -14.31
C SER A 265 11.93 40.44 -13.26
N ALA A 266 10.71 40.44 -12.72
CA ALA A 266 10.30 41.35 -11.65
C ALA A 266 11.11 41.12 -10.35
N SER A 267 11.29 39.86 -9.97
CA SER A 267 12.11 39.48 -8.82
C SER A 267 13.59 39.90 -9.00
N TYR A 268 14.14 39.70 -10.21
CA TYR A 268 15.48 40.11 -10.53
C TYR A 268 15.62 41.64 -10.48
N LYS A 269 14.67 42.40 -11.05
CA LYS A 269 14.62 43.85 -10.97
C LYS A 269 14.52 44.36 -9.52
N THR A 270 13.74 43.66 -8.68
CA THR A 270 13.64 44.00 -7.24
C THR A 270 14.94 43.71 -6.49
N LYS A 271 15.58 42.56 -6.76
CA LYS A 271 16.90 42.23 -6.21
C LYS A 271 17.97 43.25 -6.65
N MET A 272 17.96 43.63 -7.93
CA MET A 272 18.90 44.66 -8.44
C MET A 272 18.64 46.01 -7.83
N LYS A 273 17.37 46.43 -7.64
CA LYS A 273 17.05 47.68 -6.92
C LYS A 273 17.55 47.64 -5.47
N ASN A 274 17.39 46.53 -4.78
CA ASN A 274 17.84 46.36 -3.41
C ASN A 274 19.38 46.33 -3.34
N VAL A 275 20.05 45.70 -4.30
CA VAL A 275 21.53 45.72 -4.40
C VAL A 275 22.05 47.11 -4.70
N HIS A 276 21.44 47.86 -5.62
CA HIS A 276 21.83 49.24 -5.91
C HIS A 276 21.40 50.21 -4.81
N GLY A 277 20.28 49.99 -4.12
CA GLY A 277 19.85 50.77 -2.97
C GLY A 277 20.73 50.60 -1.73
N ASP A 278 21.28 49.42 -1.52
CA ASP A 278 22.16 49.07 -0.40
C ASP A 278 23.67 49.23 -0.70
N VAL A 279 24.06 49.56 -1.95
CA VAL A 279 25.47 49.79 -2.30
C VAL A 279 26.10 50.87 -1.43
N HIS A 280 25.36 51.93 -1.06
CA HIS A 280 25.83 52.94 -0.10
C HIS A 280 25.99 52.41 1.34
N LYS A 281 25.21 51.42 1.78
CA LYS A 281 25.34 50.84 3.13
C LYS A 281 26.36 49.69 3.18
N VAL A 282 26.45 48.87 2.14
CA VAL A 282 27.42 47.77 2.05
C VAL A 282 28.85 48.27 1.92
N ASN A 283 29.09 49.39 1.20
CA ASN A 283 30.41 49.96 1.10
C ASN A 283 30.98 50.44 2.44
N LYS A 284 30.18 51.02 3.34
CA LYS A 284 30.65 51.47 4.66
C LYS A 284 31.02 50.32 5.59
N THR A 285 30.21 49.22 5.59
CA THR A 285 30.46 48.07 6.44
C THR A 285 31.54 47.14 5.87
N THR A 286 31.63 46.98 4.56
CA THR A 286 32.65 46.13 3.92
C THR A 286 34.01 46.83 3.94
N LEU A 287 34.08 48.13 3.70
CA LEU A 287 35.30 48.91 3.86
C LEU A 287 35.79 48.94 5.31
N ALA A 288 34.89 49.05 6.30
CA ALA A 288 35.25 48.96 7.71
C ALA A 288 35.79 47.57 8.10
N LYS A 289 35.28 46.50 7.52
CA LYS A 289 35.80 45.11 7.72
C LYS A 289 37.11 44.86 7.00
N LEU A 290 37.31 45.39 5.79
CA LEU A 290 38.58 45.32 5.07
C LEU A 290 39.66 46.12 5.78
N ASN A 291 39.39 47.35 6.21
CA ASN A 291 40.33 48.17 6.97
C ASN A 291 40.70 47.56 8.34
N LYS A 292 39.79 46.80 8.96
CA LYS A 292 40.09 46.07 10.20
C LYS A 292 40.94 44.82 9.95
N LYS A 293 40.87 44.21 8.78
CA LYS A 293 41.76 43.10 8.37
C LYS A 293 43.14 43.56 7.94
N LEU A 294 43.25 44.73 7.34
CA LEU A 294 44.53 45.31 6.95
C LEU A 294 45.33 45.90 8.13
N LYS A 295 44.69 46.30 9.22
CA LYS A 295 45.35 46.71 10.47
C LYS A 295 45.75 45.57 11.40
N LYS A 296 45.46 44.30 11.07
CA LYS A 296 45.87 43.11 11.82
C LYS A 296 46.95 42.27 11.10
N LYS A 297 47.49 42.75 10.00
CA LYS A 297 48.73 42.33 9.39
C LYS A 297 49.81 43.38 9.62
#